data_586f5d46f5ac8ca74f18752d24b661e7
#
_entry.id   586f5d46f5ac8ca74f18752d24b661e7
#
_cell.length_a   1.000
_cell.length_b   1.000
_cell.length_c   1.000
_cell.angle_alpha   90.00
_cell.angle_beta   90.00
_cell.angle_gamma   90.00
#
_symmetry.space_group_name_H-M   'P 1'
#
loop_
_entity.id
_entity.type
_entity.pdbx_description
1 polymer ?
#
loop_
_entity_poly.entity_id
_entity_poly.type
_entity_poly.pdbx_seq_one_letter_code
_entity_poly.pdbx_strand_id
1 'polypeptide(L)'
;MTGGDISPLPRENFPMQACIIGRNSPRLLKIFLYLICLLSISSSAFAEELDLQLLIDAALRNNREMLAAQSRVGAYTYRIPQAGSLPDPMFTFGYQNDTLSSYTYGQSPDSKWIFELSQTFPFAGKRGLREEMAKADAESQKAAYEALQRRVISKVSENYYDLFFAYKSLDIIGDRKALFSSMEEAALARYSSGMASQQDAIMAQAEKYMLQEKEEMLRQKIQTLEGMLNLFVGRDTSLPLGRPSAAREARLYETLGELVKKAYDRSPEIRAKEKMIAGAEAKVNMSKKEYFPDVTLNAGTDQRGGDYTNMYKLTASINLPVFFSTRQEPAVKEAQAQLLETKHELEATKLMISSSIRENFAMAASAQRLMALYRNALIPKSTQDYEAALTAYSNGKADALTVVTRLKALIEYEVLYWNQFSERQKAIARIGAYTGDLAQ
;
A
#
# COMPACT_ATOMS: atom_id res chain seq x y z
N MET A 1 -12.12 11.34 -58.09
CA MET A 1 -11.33 11.55 -59.32
C MET A 1 -9.90 11.67 -58.90
N THR A 2 -9.06 10.80 -59.51
CA THR A 2 -7.59 10.70 -59.57
C THR A 2 -6.91 10.43 -58.20
N GLY A 3 -6.39 9.25 -57.89
CA GLY A 3 -5.61 8.34 -58.74
C GLY A 3 -4.13 8.68 -58.56
N GLY A 4 -3.43 8.07 -57.62
CA GLY A 4 -2.00 8.18 -57.42
C GLY A 4 -1.41 6.78 -57.12
N ASP A 5 -0.74 6.25 -58.14
CA ASP A 5 -0.07 4.95 -58.20
C ASP A 5 1.02 4.81 -57.14
N ILE A 6 1.05 3.65 -56.47
CA ILE A 6 2.22 3.19 -55.69
C ILE A 6 2.83 2.01 -56.44
N SER A 7 4.00 2.22 -57.02
CA SER A 7 4.85 1.23 -57.67
C SER A 7 5.44 0.24 -56.66
N PRO A 8 5.59 -1.05 -57.00
CA PRO A 8 6.16 -2.08 -56.12
C PRO A 8 7.69 -2.13 -56.16
N LEU A 9 8.32 -2.31 -55.01
CA LEU A 9 9.76 -2.54 -54.84
C LEU A 9 10.15 -3.98 -55.31
N PRO A 10 11.40 -4.19 -55.74
CA PRO A 10 11.82 -5.43 -56.39
C PRO A 10 12.06 -6.57 -55.38
N ARG A 11 11.65 -7.80 -55.82
CA ARG A 11 11.97 -9.05 -55.12
C ARG A 11 13.43 -9.43 -55.36
N GLU A 12 14.21 -9.50 -54.29
CA GLU A 12 15.51 -10.20 -54.33
C GLU A 12 15.32 -11.69 -54.13
N ASN A 13 15.78 -12.46 -55.14
CA ASN A 13 15.86 -13.91 -55.14
C ASN A 13 17.07 -14.37 -54.32
N PHE A 14 16.84 -15.09 -53.21
CA PHE A 14 17.88 -15.89 -52.58
C PHE A 14 17.77 -17.36 -53.03
N PRO A 15 18.86 -18.00 -53.42
CA PRO A 15 18.85 -19.38 -53.87
C PRO A 15 18.72 -20.34 -52.67
N MET A 16 17.77 -21.27 -52.77
CA MET A 16 17.67 -22.45 -51.89
C MET A 16 18.89 -23.35 -52.10
N GLN A 17 19.81 -23.38 -51.17
CA GLN A 17 20.73 -24.52 -51.03
C GLN A 17 20.09 -25.62 -50.21
N ALA A 18 19.76 -26.70 -50.85
CA ALA A 18 19.31 -27.93 -50.23
C ALA A 18 20.45 -28.55 -49.41
N CYS A 19 20.29 -28.51 -48.06
CA CYS A 19 21.19 -29.21 -47.16
C CYS A 19 20.73 -30.68 -47.06
N ILE A 20 21.52 -31.57 -47.65
CA ILE A 20 21.35 -33.04 -47.59
C ILE A 20 21.63 -33.49 -46.15
N ILE A 21 20.57 -33.89 -45.42
CA ILE A 21 20.70 -34.49 -44.09
C ILE A 21 21.22 -35.93 -44.29
N GLY A 22 22.48 -36.10 -43.96
CA GLY A 22 23.14 -37.40 -43.90
C GLY A 22 22.47 -38.33 -42.88
N ARG A 23 22.15 -39.51 -43.38
CA ARG A 23 21.61 -40.66 -42.69
C ARG A 23 22.69 -41.28 -41.79
N ASN A 24 22.35 -41.55 -40.51
CA ASN A 24 23.04 -42.33 -39.48
C ASN A 24 23.76 -41.57 -38.34
N SER A 25 23.02 -41.40 -37.24
CA SER A 25 23.55 -41.81 -35.94
C SER A 25 22.43 -41.90 -34.88
N PRO A 26 22.00 -43.10 -34.52
CA PRO A 26 21.02 -43.32 -33.41
C PRO A 26 21.55 -42.92 -32.04
N ARG A 27 22.81 -42.50 -31.93
CA ARG A 27 23.41 -42.02 -30.69
C ARG A 27 23.05 -40.57 -30.36
N LEU A 28 22.94 -39.71 -31.35
CA LEU A 28 22.56 -38.29 -31.14
C LEU A 28 21.09 -38.16 -30.73
N LEU A 29 20.21 -38.96 -31.27
CA LEU A 29 18.79 -38.97 -30.88
C LEU A 29 18.59 -39.49 -29.45
N LYS A 30 19.38 -40.46 -29.02
CA LYS A 30 19.37 -40.94 -27.60
C LYS A 30 19.93 -39.91 -26.64
N ILE A 31 20.95 -39.17 -27.02
CA ILE A 31 21.51 -38.08 -26.18
C ILE A 31 20.50 -36.95 -26.07
N PHE A 32 19.80 -36.60 -27.15
CA PHE A 32 18.75 -35.54 -27.10
C PHE A 32 17.53 -35.98 -26.28
N LEU A 33 17.14 -37.23 -26.34
CA LEU A 33 16.07 -37.78 -25.50
C LEU A 33 16.48 -37.85 -24.01
N TYR A 34 17.74 -38.18 -23.72
CA TYR A 34 18.29 -38.15 -22.35
C TYR A 34 18.39 -36.71 -21.80
N LEU A 35 18.73 -35.74 -22.64
CA LEU A 35 18.76 -34.32 -22.27
C LEU A 35 17.36 -33.77 -22.00
N ILE A 36 16.36 -34.17 -22.78
CA ILE A 36 14.95 -33.80 -22.54
C ILE A 36 14.43 -34.47 -21.26
N CYS A 37 14.77 -35.72 -20.96
CA CYS A 37 14.43 -36.40 -19.71
C CYS A 37 15.13 -35.78 -18.51
N LEU A 38 16.37 -35.30 -18.63
CA LEU A 38 17.07 -34.59 -17.55
C LEU A 38 16.51 -33.20 -17.29
N LEU A 39 15.97 -32.51 -18.30
CA LEU A 39 15.29 -31.21 -18.14
C LEU A 39 13.87 -31.37 -17.55
N SER A 40 13.24 -32.53 -17.64
CA SER A 40 11.90 -32.78 -17.08
C SER A 40 11.92 -33.23 -15.60
N ILE A 41 13.10 -33.47 -15.00
CA ILE A 41 13.22 -33.89 -13.59
C ILE A 41 13.38 -32.69 -12.62
N SER A 42 13.49 -31.47 -13.14
CA SER A 42 13.71 -30.28 -12.30
C SER A 42 12.45 -29.52 -11.88
N SER A 43 11.26 -30.12 -11.93
CA SER A 43 10.03 -29.53 -11.43
C SER A 43 9.48 -30.30 -10.22
N SER A 44 10.34 -30.74 -9.31
CA SER A 44 9.90 -30.90 -7.93
C SER A 44 9.70 -29.47 -7.42
N ALA A 45 8.51 -28.93 -7.60
CA ALA A 45 8.05 -27.78 -6.81
C ALA A 45 8.06 -28.26 -5.35
N PHE A 46 9.20 -28.17 -4.67
CA PHE A 46 9.20 -27.98 -3.24
C PHE A 46 8.25 -26.82 -3.03
N ALA A 47 7.14 -27.07 -2.38
CA ALA A 47 6.30 -26.00 -1.87
C ALA A 47 7.22 -25.18 -0.95
N GLU A 48 7.81 -24.14 -1.48
CA GLU A 48 8.68 -23.23 -0.75
C GLU A 48 7.83 -22.67 0.39
N GLU A 49 8.21 -22.98 1.63
CA GLU A 49 7.49 -22.46 2.78
C GLU A 49 7.51 -20.93 2.69
N LEU A 50 6.34 -20.34 2.72
CA LEU A 50 6.17 -18.90 2.60
C LEU A 50 6.67 -18.21 3.87
N ASP A 51 7.78 -17.49 3.77
CA ASP A 51 8.35 -16.72 4.88
C ASP A 51 7.79 -15.29 4.91
N LEU A 52 7.39 -14.83 6.10
CA LEU A 52 6.83 -13.49 6.29
C LEU A 52 7.83 -12.38 5.93
N GLN A 53 9.12 -12.56 6.30
CA GLN A 53 10.12 -11.53 6.05
C GLN A 53 10.41 -11.36 4.57
N LEU A 54 10.45 -12.46 3.81
CA LEU A 54 10.61 -12.40 2.36
C LEU A 54 9.44 -11.67 1.68
N LEU A 55 8.20 -11.89 2.17
CA LEU A 55 7.03 -11.16 1.68
C LEU A 55 7.09 -9.66 1.99
N ILE A 56 7.50 -9.31 3.21
CA ILE A 56 7.68 -7.91 3.61
C ILE A 56 8.73 -7.24 2.71
N ASP A 57 9.89 -7.86 2.51
CA ASP A 57 10.94 -7.31 1.67
C ASP A 57 10.51 -7.16 0.21
N ALA A 58 9.76 -8.13 -0.31
CA ALA A 58 9.20 -8.06 -1.65
C ALA A 58 8.15 -6.94 -1.78
N ALA A 59 7.27 -6.77 -0.78
CA ALA A 59 6.28 -5.71 -0.74
C ALA A 59 6.95 -4.33 -0.69
N LEU A 60 7.97 -4.15 0.16
CA LEU A 60 8.70 -2.88 0.26
C LEU A 60 9.40 -2.47 -1.05
N ARG A 61 9.81 -3.45 -1.87
CA ARG A 61 10.48 -3.17 -3.17
C ARG A 61 9.51 -2.96 -4.31
N ASN A 62 8.41 -3.71 -4.36
CA ASN A 62 7.60 -3.86 -5.57
C ASN A 62 6.18 -3.29 -5.45
N ASN A 63 5.74 -2.93 -4.23
CA ASN A 63 4.39 -2.41 -4.02
C ASN A 63 4.17 -1.13 -4.82
N ARG A 64 3.12 -1.11 -5.66
CA ARG A 64 2.85 0.00 -6.57
C ARG A 64 2.47 1.29 -5.86
N GLU A 65 1.79 1.20 -4.71
CA GLU A 65 1.45 2.37 -3.89
C GLU A 65 2.71 3.00 -3.31
N MET A 66 3.67 2.17 -2.86
CA MET A 66 4.95 2.65 -2.35
C MET A 66 5.80 3.32 -3.43
N LEU A 67 5.90 2.73 -4.63
CA LEU A 67 6.61 3.34 -5.75
C LEU A 67 6.00 4.68 -6.16
N ALA A 68 4.66 4.77 -6.17
CA ALA A 68 3.96 6.03 -6.42
C ALA A 68 4.24 7.07 -5.33
N ALA A 69 4.24 6.68 -4.05
CA ALA A 69 4.55 7.57 -2.94
C ALA A 69 6.02 8.03 -2.97
N GLN A 70 6.96 7.15 -3.32
CA GLN A 70 8.36 7.51 -3.51
C GLN A 70 8.54 8.55 -4.63
N SER A 71 7.86 8.36 -5.77
CA SER A 71 7.87 9.33 -6.86
C SER A 71 7.27 10.67 -6.43
N ARG A 72 6.24 10.66 -5.57
CA ARG A 72 5.65 11.86 -4.97
C ARG A 72 6.66 12.61 -4.11
N VAL A 73 7.43 11.91 -3.26
CA VAL A 73 8.52 12.54 -2.47
C VAL A 73 9.53 13.20 -3.39
N GLY A 74 9.93 12.55 -4.50
CA GLY A 74 10.79 13.15 -5.51
C GLY A 74 10.22 14.44 -6.08
N ALA A 75 8.94 14.44 -6.48
CA ALA A 75 8.26 15.61 -7.03
C ALA A 75 8.23 16.80 -6.04
N TYR A 76 7.94 16.55 -4.76
CA TYR A 76 7.98 17.60 -3.74
C TYR A 76 9.40 18.10 -3.46
N THR A 77 10.41 17.23 -3.52
CA THR A 77 11.82 17.62 -3.37
C THR A 77 12.26 18.56 -4.50
N TYR A 78 11.89 18.26 -5.75
CA TYR A 78 12.19 19.14 -6.88
C TYR A 78 11.42 20.47 -6.87
N ARG A 79 10.31 20.57 -6.13
CA ARG A 79 9.58 21.83 -5.95
C ARG A 79 10.34 22.83 -5.07
N ILE A 80 11.24 22.39 -4.18
CA ILE A 80 11.98 23.28 -3.27
C ILE A 80 12.75 24.35 -4.02
N PRO A 81 13.68 24.01 -4.94
CA PRO A 81 14.43 25.04 -5.69
C PRO A 81 13.52 25.90 -6.58
N GLN A 82 12.41 25.35 -7.11
CA GLN A 82 11.45 26.12 -7.89
C GLN A 82 10.78 27.22 -7.05
N ALA A 83 10.37 26.88 -5.81
CA ALA A 83 9.72 27.82 -4.92
C ALA A 83 10.64 28.96 -4.47
N GLY A 84 11.94 28.69 -4.34
CA GLY A 84 12.97 29.67 -4.02
C GLY A 84 13.52 30.47 -5.22
N SER A 85 13.17 30.10 -6.47
CA SER A 85 13.70 30.77 -7.65
C SER A 85 13.11 32.17 -7.84
N LEU A 86 13.81 33.01 -8.62
CA LEU A 86 13.20 34.23 -9.13
C LEU A 86 12.16 33.88 -10.20
N PRO A 87 11.09 34.70 -10.35
CA PRO A 87 10.23 34.60 -11.52
C PRO A 87 11.05 34.79 -12.81
N ASP A 88 10.64 34.12 -13.86
CA ASP A 88 11.34 34.26 -15.16
C ASP A 88 11.28 35.68 -15.67
N PRO A 89 12.36 36.18 -16.31
CA PRO A 89 12.34 37.45 -16.96
C PRO A 89 11.35 37.44 -18.14
N MET A 90 10.60 38.50 -18.28
CA MET A 90 9.64 38.67 -19.37
C MET A 90 10.25 39.55 -20.47
N PHE A 91 10.31 39.04 -21.68
CA PHE A 91 10.71 39.81 -22.86
C PHE A 91 9.45 40.22 -23.62
N THR A 92 9.30 41.56 -23.82
CA THR A 92 8.20 42.12 -24.58
C THR A 92 8.75 42.63 -25.91
N PHE A 93 8.14 42.17 -26.99
CA PHE A 93 8.40 42.62 -28.35
C PHE A 93 7.09 43.09 -28.96
N GLY A 94 7.10 44.29 -29.54
CA GLY A 94 5.87 44.82 -30.11
C GLY A 94 6.15 45.94 -31.07
N TYR A 95 5.14 46.30 -31.86
CA TYR A 95 5.15 47.47 -32.74
C TYR A 95 3.99 48.38 -32.33
N GLN A 96 4.30 49.64 -32.18
CA GLN A 96 3.33 50.71 -31.98
C GLN A 96 3.28 51.55 -33.23
N ASN A 97 2.06 51.83 -33.72
CA ASN A 97 1.81 52.72 -34.84
C ASN A 97 0.88 53.85 -34.36
N ASP A 98 1.07 55.05 -34.88
CA ASP A 98 0.28 56.23 -34.52
C ASP A 98 -1.11 56.28 -35.21
N THR A 99 -1.28 55.46 -36.25
CA THR A 99 -2.54 55.39 -37.01
C THR A 99 -2.89 53.95 -37.36
N LEU A 100 -4.18 53.64 -37.51
CA LEU A 100 -4.66 52.34 -37.95
C LEU A 100 -4.67 52.17 -39.47
N SER A 101 -4.60 53.28 -40.22
CA SER A 101 -4.84 53.31 -41.69
C SER A 101 -3.56 53.11 -42.52
N SER A 102 -2.38 53.31 -41.96
CA SER A 102 -1.14 53.22 -42.69
C SER A 102 0.03 52.85 -41.79
N TYR A 103 1.08 52.21 -42.34
CA TYR A 103 2.32 51.91 -41.63
C TYR A 103 3.21 53.15 -41.66
N THR A 104 3.49 53.73 -40.49
CA THR A 104 4.13 55.03 -40.34
C THR A 104 5.54 54.96 -39.71
N TYR A 105 6.16 53.79 -39.71
CA TYR A 105 7.55 53.64 -39.21
C TYR A 105 8.53 54.53 -39.98
N GLY A 106 9.27 55.33 -39.26
CA GLY A 106 10.20 56.32 -39.86
C GLY A 106 9.53 57.58 -40.40
N GLN A 107 8.21 57.69 -40.35
CA GLN A 107 7.45 58.89 -40.82
C GLN A 107 6.81 59.63 -39.62
N SER A 108 6.64 58.96 -38.47
CA SER A 108 6.11 59.56 -37.25
C SER A 108 7.00 59.25 -36.06
N PRO A 109 7.19 60.19 -35.10
CA PRO A 109 7.95 59.95 -33.87
C PRO A 109 7.30 58.96 -32.94
N ASP A 110 5.99 58.69 -33.08
CA ASP A 110 5.23 57.77 -32.21
C ASP A 110 5.18 56.34 -32.75
N SER A 111 5.57 56.12 -34.01
CA SER A 111 5.65 54.81 -34.63
C SER A 111 7.02 54.19 -34.38
N LYS A 112 7.02 53.04 -33.68
CA LYS A 112 8.25 52.43 -33.14
C LYS A 112 8.14 50.94 -32.91
N TRP A 113 9.25 50.27 -33.00
CA TRP A 113 9.42 48.93 -32.45
C TRP A 113 9.84 49.01 -30.98
N ILE A 114 9.18 48.24 -30.14
CA ILE A 114 9.39 48.17 -28.69
C ILE A 114 10.09 46.89 -28.37
N PHE A 115 11.19 46.95 -27.65
CA PHE A 115 11.92 45.82 -27.06
C PHE A 115 12.10 46.11 -25.59
N GLU A 116 11.56 45.27 -24.73
CA GLU A 116 11.62 45.44 -23.28
C GLU A 116 11.90 44.15 -22.59
N LEU A 117 12.83 44.15 -21.64
CA LEU A 117 13.12 43.09 -20.71
C LEU A 117 12.68 43.53 -19.32
N SER A 118 11.83 42.73 -18.66
CA SER A 118 11.38 43.00 -17.29
C SER A 118 11.71 41.86 -16.36
N GLN A 119 12.17 42.20 -15.15
CA GLN A 119 12.47 41.24 -14.09
C GLN A 119 11.80 41.67 -12.80
N THR A 120 10.99 40.77 -12.23
CA THR A 120 10.37 41.00 -10.92
C THR A 120 11.26 40.45 -9.81
N PHE A 121 11.45 41.26 -8.79
CA PHE A 121 12.17 40.93 -7.55
C PHE A 121 11.17 40.97 -6.40
N PRO A 122 10.75 39.77 -5.89
CA PRO A 122 9.90 39.70 -4.70
C PRO A 122 10.57 40.36 -3.51
N PHE A 123 9.79 40.98 -2.63
CA PHE A 123 10.31 41.60 -1.41
C PHE A 123 11.18 40.65 -0.59
N ALA A 124 12.18 41.19 0.06
CA ALA A 124 13.17 40.42 0.82
C ALA A 124 12.51 39.46 1.83
N GLY A 125 12.89 38.19 1.74
CA GLY A 125 12.37 37.09 2.59
C GLY A 125 11.15 36.35 2.01
N LYS A 126 10.40 36.89 1.01
CA LYS A 126 9.28 36.15 0.39
C LYS A 126 9.74 34.85 -0.27
N ARG A 127 10.84 34.88 -1.00
CA ARG A 127 11.42 33.70 -1.67
C ARG A 127 11.85 32.63 -0.66
N GLY A 128 12.56 33.04 0.42
CA GLY A 128 12.97 32.12 1.47
C GLY A 128 11.78 31.46 2.16
N LEU A 129 10.68 32.20 2.42
CA LEU A 129 9.47 31.64 2.98
C LEU A 129 8.76 30.66 2.05
N ARG A 130 8.75 30.93 0.73
CA ARG A 130 8.22 29.96 -0.27
C ARG A 130 9.05 28.68 -0.29
N GLU A 131 10.37 28.80 -0.24
CA GLU A 131 11.28 27.67 -0.15
C GLU A 131 11.07 26.88 1.15
N GLU A 132 10.92 27.55 2.30
CA GLU A 132 10.65 26.95 3.59
C GLU A 132 9.31 26.17 3.61
N MET A 133 8.25 26.74 3.03
CA MET A 133 6.98 26.05 2.84
C MET A 133 7.14 24.79 1.99
N ALA A 134 7.81 24.91 0.83
CA ALA A 134 8.04 23.78 -0.06
C ALA A 134 8.91 22.69 0.60
N LYS A 135 9.88 23.07 1.44
CA LYS A 135 10.71 22.15 2.22
C LYS A 135 9.88 21.44 3.30
N ALA A 136 9.03 22.15 4.03
CA ALA A 136 8.14 21.56 5.01
C ALA A 136 7.16 20.57 4.36
N ASP A 137 6.62 20.89 3.19
CA ASP A 137 5.78 19.98 2.40
C ASP A 137 6.55 18.72 1.98
N ALA A 138 7.78 18.87 1.48
CA ALA A 138 8.61 17.74 1.08
C ALA A 138 8.97 16.83 2.27
N GLU A 139 9.31 17.40 3.43
CA GLU A 139 9.58 16.65 4.66
C GLU A 139 8.34 15.94 5.20
N SER A 140 7.16 16.58 5.10
CA SER A 140 5.87 15.95 5.44
C SER A 140 5.58 14.76 4.53
N GLN A 141 5.76 14.90 3.20
CA GLN A 141 5.57 13.80 2.26
C GLN A 141 6.58 12.66 2.48
N LYS A 142 7.81 12.96 2.87
CA LYS A 142 8.81 11.94 3.24
C LYS A 142 8.36 11.16 4.48
N ALA A 143 7.89 11.85 5.51
CA ALA A 143 7.35 11.20 6.71
C ALA A 143 6.07 10.38 6.40
N ALA A 144 5.20 10.87 5.51
CA ALA A 144 4.03 10.13 5.03
C ALA A 144 4.42 8.86 4.25
N TYR A 145 5.51 8.89 3.48
CA TYR A 145 6.06 7.71 2.83
C TYR A 145 6.55 6.68 3.86
N GLU A 146 7.26 7.09 4.90
CA GLU A 146 7.68 6.20 5.99
C GLU A 146 6.47 5.59 6.74
N ALA A 147 5.39 6.38 6.95
CA ALA A 147 4.14 5.87 7.51
C ALA A 147 3.49 4.81 6.61
N LEU A 148 3.50 5.04 5.29
CA LEU A 148 3.01 4.06 4.32
C LEU A 148 3.83 2.76 4.36
N GLN A 149 5.17 2.83 4.46
CA GLN A 149 6.02 1.65 4.60
C GLN A 149 5.58 0.79 5.79
N ARG A 150 5.44 1.42 6.98
CA ARG A 150 5.01 0.70 8.19
C ARG A 150 3.61 0.12 8.06
N ARG A 151 2.69 0.83 7.42
CA ARG A 151 1.34 0.34 7.14
C ARG A 151 1.34 -0.86 6.19
N VAL A 152 2.15 -0.83 5.14
CA VAL A 152 2.30 -1.96 4.20
C VAL A 152 2.83 -3.18 4.93
N ILE A 153 3.86 -3.04 5.78
CA ILE A 153 4.39 -4.13 6.60
C ILE A 153 3.31 -4.74 7.50
N SER A 154 2.55 -3.88 8.21
CA SER A 154 1.45 -4.35 9.06
C SER A 154 0.39 -5.10 8.26
N LYS A 155 -0.01 -4.58 7.08
CA LYS A 155 -1.01 -5.22 6.22
C LYS A 155 -0.55 -6.55 5.63
N VAL A 156 0.71 -6.65 5.22
CA VAL A 156 1.30 -7.93 4.78
C VAL A 156 1.29 -8.93 5.93
N SER A 157 1.71 -8.50 7.13
CA SER A 157 1.70 -9.36 8.32
C SER A 157 0.28 -9.81 8.69
N GLU A 158 -0.71 -8.91 8.68
CA GLU A 158 -2.11 -9.26 8.95
C GLU A 158 -2.62 -10.33 7.97
N ASN A 159 -2.44 -10.14 6.67
CA ASN A 159 -2.88 -11.11 5.66
C ASN A 159 -2.11 -12.43 5.74
N TYR A 160 -0.81 -12.40 6.09
CA TYR A 160 -0.02 -13.60 6.32
C TYR A 160 -0.56 -14.44 7.48
N TYR A 161 -0.87 -13.80 8.63
CA TYR A 161 -1.43 -14.53 9.77
C TYR A 161 -2.87 -15.00 9.54
N ASP A 162 -3.65 -14.30 8.73
CA ASP A 162 -4.95 -14.78 8.29
C ASP A 162 -4.81 -15.99 7.34
N LEU A 163 -3.84 -15.99 6.43
CA LEU A 163 -3.51 -17.13 5.57
C LEU A 163 -3.02 -18.32 6.40
N PHE A 164 -2.14 -18.09 7.36
CA PHE A 164 -1.68 -19.10 8.30
C PHE A 164 -2.85 -19.75 9.06
N PHE A 165 -3.76 -18.93 9.59
CA PHE A 165 -4.94 -19.41 10.27
C PHE A 165 -5.87 -20.23 9.35
N ALA A 166 -6.06 -19.81 8.11
CA ALA A 166 -6.89 -20.52 7.15
C ALA A 166 -6.31 -21.91 6.83
N TYR A 167 -4.98 -22.01 6.62
CA TYR A 167 -4.32 -23.30 6.43
C TYR A 167 -4.38 -24.20 7.68
N LYS A 168 -4.17 -23.64 8.89
CA LYS A 168 -4.32 -24.40 10.13
C LYS A 168 -5.74 -24.91 10.35
N SER A 169 -6.74 -24.11 10.02
CA SER A 169 -8.14 -24.53 10.07
C SER A 169 -8.44 -25.66 9.09
N LEU A 170 -7.86 -25.57 7.88
CA LEU A 170 -7.99 -26.61 6.87
C LEU A 170 -7.35 -27.94 7.33
N ASP A 171 -6.16 -27.88 7.95
CA ASP A 171 -5.50 -29.05 8.52
C ASP A 171 -6.36 -29.73 9.60
N ILE A 172 -6.87 -28.94 10.56
CA ILE A 172 -7.73 -29.46 11.63
C ILE A 172 -8.97 -30.16 11.05
N ILE A 173 -9.64 -29.52 10.08
CA ILE A 173 -10.82 -30.13 9.43
C ILE A 173 -10.44 -31.41 8.69
N GLY A 174 -9.34 -31.42 7.95
CA GLY A 174 -8.83 -32.59 7.24
C GLY A 174 -8.52 -33.76 8.17
N ASP A 175 -7.79 -33.51 9.25
CA ASP A 175 -7.44 -34.51 10.25
C ASP A 175 -8.69 -35.12 10.95
N ARG A 176 -9.72 -34.30 11.17
CA ARG A 176 -10.95 -34.74 11.87
C ARG A 176 -11.98 -35.37 10.94
N LYS A 177 -11.86 -35.24 9.64
CA LYS A 177 -12.75 -35.85 8.64
C LYS A 177 -12.77 -37.38 8.74
N ALA A 178 -11.63 -37.99 9.03
CA ALA A 178 -11.51 -39.43 9.23
C ALA A 178 -12.37 -39.95 10.42
N LEU A 179 -12.44 -39.12 11.50
CA LEU A 179 -13.27 -39.48 12.68
C LEU A 179 -14.77 -39.51 12.36
N PHE A 180 -15.25 -38.57 11.51
CA PHE A 180 -16.64 -38.60 11.05
C PHE A 180 -16.94 -39.77 10.13
N SER A 181 -15.97 -40.16 9.26
CA SER A 181 -16.12 -41.34 8.43
C SER A 181 -16.21 -42.65 9.26
N SER A 182 -15.35 -42.78 10.26
CA SER A 182 -15.41 -43.93 11.18
C SER A 182 -16.71 -43.96 11.99
N MET A 183 -17.25 -42.81 12.33
CA MET A 183 -18.52 -42.68 13.01
C MET A 183 -19.71 -43.05 12.14
N GLU A 184 -19.71 -42.63 10.85
CA GLU A 184 -20.69 -43.01 9.84
C GLU A 184 -20.70 -44.54 9.66
N GLU A 185 -19.54 -45.17 9.54
CA GLU A 185 -19.41 -46.64 9.44
C GLU A 185 -19.97 -47.36 10.68
N ALA A 186 -19.63 -46.85 11.87
CA ALA A 186 -20.15 -47.41 13.12
C ALA A 186 -21.69 -47.27 13.25
N ALA A 187 -22.24 -46.12 12.84
CA ALA A 187 -23.68 -45.88 12.84
C ALA A 187 -24.41 -46.78 11.85
N LEU A 188 -23.88 -47.00 10.66
CA LEU A 188 -24.41 -47.91 9.64
C LEU A 188 -24.39 -49.37 10.13
N ALA A 189 -23.28 -49.84 10.74
CA ALA A 189 -23.14 -51.17 11.29
C ALA A 189 -24.15 -51.44 12.43
N ARG A 190 -24.36 -50.45 13.31
CA ARG A 190 -25.36 -50.57 14.38
C ARG A 190 -26.80 -50.52 13.86
N TYR A 191 -27.08 -49.71 12.84
CA TYR A 191 -28.39 -49.70 12.17
C TYR A 191 -28.71 -51.05 11.51
N SER A 192 -27.74 -51.63 10.79
CA SER A 192 -27.93 -52.93 10.14
C SER A 192 -28.14 -54.07 11.11
N SER A 193 -27.64 -53.97 12.34
CA SER A 193 -27.86 -54.92 13.45
C SER A 193 -29.10 -54.60 14.29
N GLY A 194 -29.87 -53.60 13.96
CA GLY A 194 -31.06 -53.16 14.70
C GLY A 194 -30.79 -52.49 16.05
N MET A 195 -29.54 -52.08 16.30
CA MET A 195 -29.07 -51.47 17.57
C MET A 195 -29.08 -49.95 17.54
N ALA A 196 -29.31 -49.32 16.40
CA ALA A 196 -29.38 -47.87 16.25
C ALA A 196 -30.45 -47.43 15.24
N SER A 197 -30.86 -46.18 15.30
CA SER A 197 -31.83 -45.61 14.35
C SER A 197 -31.18 -45.29 12.99
N GLN A 198 -31.98 -45.29 11.92
CA GLN A 198 -31.52 -44.76 10.60
C GLN A 198 -31.11 -43.29 10.70
N GLN A 199 -31.72 -42.52 11.61
CA GLN A 199 -31.42 -41.13 11.85
C GLN A 199 -29.96 -40.93 12.25
N ASP A 200 -29.35 -41.83 13.02
CA ASP A 200 -27.95 -41.73 13.46
C ASP A 200 -26.98 -41.78 12.28
N ALA A 201 -27.25 -42.69 11.32
CA ALA A 201 -26.44 -42.80 10.10
C ALA A 201 -26.56 -41.56 9.17
N ILE A 202 -27.83 -41.12 8.97
CA ILE A 202 -28.08 -39.90 8.13
C ILE A 202 -27.43 -38.66 8.77
N MET A 203 -27.48 -38.52 10.09
CA MET A 203 -26.85 -37.39 10.79
C MET A 203 -25.35 -37.42 10.64
N ALA A 204 -24.68 -38.56 10.78
CA ALA A 204 -23.24 -38.68 10.59
C ALA A 204 -22.83 -38.30 9.13
N GLN A 205 -23.62 -38.68 8.13
CA GLN A 205 -23.41 -38.25 6.74
C GLN A 205 -23.60 -36.76 6.55
N ALA A 206 -24.65 -36.16 7.10
CA ALA A 206 -24.89 -34.73 7.01
C ALA A 206 -23.73 -33.90 7.59
N GLU A 207 -23.19 -34.30 8.73
CA GLU A 207 -22.05 -33.64 9.37
C GLU A 207 -20.77 -33.76 8.53
N LYS A 208 -20.53 -34.86 7.85
CA LYS A 208 -19.42 -35.04 6.90
C LYS A 208 -19.54 -34.10 5.73
N TYR A 209 -20.74 -33.89 5.18
CA TYR A 209 -20.95 -32.90 4.10
C TYR A 209 -20.79 -31.48 4.61
N MET A 210 -21.19 -31.14 5.83
CA MET A 210 -20.94 -29.84 6.45
C MET A 210 -19.43 -29.55 6.62
N LEU A 211 -18.62 -30.58 6.90
CA LEU A 211 -17.16 -30.41 6.91
C LEU A 211 -16.59 -30.14 5.51
N GLN A 212 -17.13 -30.80 4.47
CA GLN A 212 -16.73 -30.53 3.09
C GLN A 212 -17.07 -29.11 2.68
N GLU A 213 -18.26 -28.61 3.04
CA GLU A 213 -18.63 -27.22 2.83
C GLU A 213 -17.61 -26.26 3.47
N LYS A 214 -17.26 -26.47 4.74
CA LYS A 214 -16.25 -25.66 5.45
C LYS A 214 -14.88 -25.74 4.79
N GLU A 215 -14.49 -26.91 4.29
CA GLU A 215 -13.24 -27.10 3.56
C GLU A 215 -13.22 -26.24 2.30
N GLU A 216 -14.29 -26.22 1.49
CA GLU A 216 -14.39 -25.40 0.29
C GLU A 216 -14.39 -23.90 0.61
N MET A 217 -15.08 -23.47 1.66
CA MET A 217 -15.05 -22.08 2.14
C MET A 217 -13.63 -21.64 2.54
N LEU A 218 -12.87 -22.52 3.22
CA LEU A 218 -11.48 -22.25 3.59
C LEU A 218 -10.57 -22.18 2.37
N ARG A 219 -10.75 -23.05 1.37
CA ARG A 219 -9.99 -23.01 0.11
C ARG A 219 -10.23 -21.69 -0.64
N GLN A 220 -11.49 -21.25 -0.74
CA GLN A 220 -11.83 -19.95 -1.29
C GLN A 220 -11.14 -18.82 -0.51
N LYS A 221 -11.17 -18.85 0.83
CA LYS A 221 -10.51 -17.84 1.66
C LYS A 221 -9.01 -17.81 1.44
N ILE A 222 -8.36 -18.97 1.32
CA ILE A 222 -6.94 -19.10 1.02
C ILE A 222 -6.61 -18.40 -0.32
N GLN A 223 -7.35 -18.71 -1.39
CA GLN A 223 -7.15 -18.07 -2.69
C GLN A 223 -7.30 -16.56 -2.62
N THR A 224 -8.29 -16.06 -1.88
CA THR A 224 -8.49 -14.61 -1.69
C THR A 224 -7.30 -13.98 -0.97
N LEU A 225 -6.79 -14.60 0.10
CA LEU A 225 -5.67 -14.09 0.87
C LEU A 225 -4.35 -14.15 0.09
N GLU A 226 -4.13 -15.20 -0.70
CA GLU A 226 -3.00 -15.30 -1.62
C GLU A 226 -3.04 -14.18 -2.67
N GLY A 227 -4.22 -13.91 -3.25
CA GLY A 227 -4.42 -12.80 -4.17
C GLY A 227 -4.12 -11.43 -3.52
N MET A 228 -4.54 -11.21 -2.28
CA MET A 228 -4.24 -9.99 -1.52
C MET A 228 -2.74 -9.84 -1.24
N LEU A 229 -2.07 -10.91 -0.83
CA LEU A 229 -0.62 -10.89 -0.60
C LEU A 229 0.15 -10.62 -1.90
N ASN A 230 -0.25 -11.26 -3.01
CA ASN A 230 0.32 -10.99 -4.33
C ASN A 230 0.17 -9.52 -4.74
N LEU A 231 -0.99 -8.91 -4.46
CA LEU A 231 -1.21 -7.47 -4.70
C LEU A 231 -0.20 -6.62 -3.92
N PHE A 232 0.03 -6.93 -2.63
CA PHE A 232 1.00 -6.18 -1.81
C PHE A 232 2.44 -6.34 -2.32
N VAL A 233 2.83 -7.53 -2.79
CA VAL A 233 4.18 -7.76 -3.33
C VAL A 233 4.31 -7.38 -4.81
N GLY A 234 3.27 -6.85 -5.43
CA GLY A 234 3.28 -6.38 -6.82
C GLY A 234 3.37 -7.50 -7.87
N ARG A 235 2.88 -8.71 -7.54
CA ARG A 235 2.80 -9.87 -8.43
C ARG A 235 1.40 -10.03 -9.02
N ASP A 236 1.27 -10.88 -10.02
CA ASP A 236 -0.05 -11.28 -10.54
C ASP A 236 -0.86 -11.96 -9.42
N THR A 237 -2.09 -11.49 -9.20
CA THR A 237 -2.96 -11.95 -8.12
C THR A 237 -3.43 -13.40 -8.25
N SER A 238 -3.29 -14.00 -9.44
CA SER A 238 -3.66 -15.40 -9.71
C SER A 238 -2.56 -16.42 -9.37
N LEU A 239 -1.34 -15.97 -9.07
CA LEU A 239 -0.22 -16.86 -8.78
C LEU A 239 -0.34 -17.47 -7.37
N PRO A 240 -0.10 -18.78 -7.20
CA PRO A 240 -0.03 -19.38 -5.88
C PRO A 240 1.17 -18.87 -5.10
N LEU A 241 1.01 -18.74 -3.78
CA LEU A 241 2.07 -18.29 -2.88
C LEU A 241 2.72 -19.41 -2.06
N GLY A 242 2.06 -20.55 -1.94
CA GLY A 242 2.48 -21.63 -1.06
C GLY A 242 2.00 -21.48 0.38
N ARG A 243 2.34 -22.45 1.23
CA ARG A 243 1.90 -22.49 2.62
C ARG A 243 2.79 -21.60 3.51
N PRO A 244 2.20 -20.81 4.43
CA PRO A 244 2.96 -20.07 5.42
C PRO A 244 3.81 -21.01 6.27
N SER A 245 5.07 -20.63 6.51
CA SER A 245 5.96 -21.33 7.44
C SER A 245 5.41 -21.27 8.88
N ALA A 246 5.97 -22.09 9.78
CA ALA A 246 5.59 -22.06 11.19
C ALA A 246 5.79 -20.66 11.77
N ALA A 247 4.70 -19.99 12.10
CA ALA A 247 4.74 -18.62 12.61
C ALA A 247 5.42 -18.60 13.99
N ARG A 248 6.47 -17.78 14.13
CA ARG A 248 7.06 -17.52 15.44
C ARG A 248 6.10 -16.70 16.28
N GLU A 249 6.01 -17.04 17.57
CA GLU A 249 5.20 -16.29 18.52
C GLU A 249 5.89 -14.99 18.90
N ALA A 250 5.44 -13.86 18.34
CA ALA A 250 5.95 -12.54 18.73
C ALA A 250 5.55 -12.28 20.21
N ARG A 251 6.47 -11.72 20.99
CA ARG A 251 6.24 -11.42 22.42
C ARG A 251 6.16 -9.91 22.60
N LEU A 252 5.14 -9.49 23.34
CA LEU A 252 4.98 -8.10 23.76
C LEU A 252 5.47 -7.98 25.20
N TYR A 253 6.59 -7.32 25.41
CA TYR A 253 7.19 -7.14 26.74
C TYR A 253 6.89 -5.78 27.36
N GLU A 254 6.52 -4.81 26.53
CA GLU A 254 6.34 -3.42 26.92
C GLU A 254 4.95 -3.18 27.52
N THR A 255 4.88 -2.25 28.45
CA THR A 255 3.60 -1.79 29.00
C THR A 255 2.87 -0.86 28.03
N LEU A 256 1.56 -0.70 28.21
CA LEU A 256 0.76 0.22 27.38
C LEU A 256 1.33 1.64 27.37
N GLY A 257 1.78 2.13 28.54
CA GLY A 257 2.34 3.50 28.65
C GLY A 257 3.63 3.67 27.86
N GLU A 258 4.52 2.67 27.88
CA GLU A 258 5.76 2.68 27.12
C GLU A 258 5.49 2.64 25.62
N LEU A 259 4.54 1.83 25.16
CA LEU A 259 4.16 1.76 23.75
C LEU A 259 3.59 3.08 23.24
N VAL A 260 2.70 3.72 24.00
CA VAL A 260 2.13 5.03 23.63
C VAL A 260 3.23 6.09 23.56
N LYS A 261 4.12 6.14 24.56
CA LYS A 261 5.25 7.09 24.56
C LYS A 261 6.16 6.86 23.36
N LYS A 262 6.52 5.61 23.10
CA LYS A 262 7.36 5.23 21.96
C LYS A 262 6.73 5.60 20.61
N ALA A 263 5.41 5.42 20.48
CA ALA A 263 4.69 5.84 19.29
C ALA A 263 4.70 7.35 19.12
N TYR A 264 4.53 8.13 20.19
CA TYR A 264 4.61 9.59 20.11
C TYR A 264 5.99 10.08 19.68
N ASP A 265 7.04 9.41 20.12
CA ASP A 265 8.43 9.78 19.80
C ASP A 265 8.84 9.31 18.37
N ARG A 266 8.25 8.22 17.85
CA ARG A 266 8.75 7.54 16.65
C ARG A 266 7.75 7.43 15.49
N SER A 267 6.48 7.84 15.67
CA SER A 267 5.48 7.73 14.61
C SER A 267 5.79 8.68 13.46
N PRO A 268 5.93 8.16 12.22
CA PRO A 268 6.09 9.02 11.05
C PRO A 268 4.82 9.85 10.76
N GLU A 269 3.64 9.38 11.16
CA GLU A 269 2.38 10.11 11.00
C GLU A 269 2.38 11.39 11.84
N ILE A 270 2.87 11.33 13.08
CA ILE A 270 3.04 12.50 13.95
C ILE A 270 4.07 13.45 13.33
N ARG A 271 5.24 12.93 12.90
CA ARG A 271 6.27 13.76 12.25
C ARG A 271 5.76 14.44 10.98
N ALA A 272 4.92 13.76 10.19
CA ALA A 272 4.31 14.37 9.02
C ALA A 272 3.45 15.58 9.39
N LYS A 273 2.62 15.47 10.44
CA LYS A 273 1.80 16.58 10.95
C LYS A 273 2.63 17.72 11.54
N GLU A 274 3.71 17.42 12.25
CA GLU A 274 4.64 18.43 12.76
C GLU A 274 5.29 19.24 11.62
N LYS A 275 5.65 18.57 10.52
CA LYS A 275 6.18 19.26 9.33
C LYS A 275 5.12 20.10 8.63
N MET A 276 3.86 19.66 8.60
CA MET A 276 2.75 20.48 8.10
C MET A 276 2.55 21.74 8.95
N ILE A 277 2.70 21.67 10.27
CA ILE A 277 2.65 22.85 11.16
C ILE A 277 3.76 23.84 10.79
N ALA A 278 5.01 23.37 10.60
CA ALA A 278 6.10 24.25 10.18
C ALA A 278 5.81 24.95 8.84
N GLY A 279 5.22 24.22 7.87
CA GLY A 279 4.77 24.81 6.61
C GLY A 279 3.67 25.86 6.78
N ALA A 280 2.69 25.59 7.67
CA ALA A 280 1.61 26.53 7.98
C ALA A 280 2.14 27.79 8.71
N GLU A 281 3.14 27.67 9.58
CA GLU A 281 3.81 28.82 10.22
C GLU A 281 4.55 29.68 9.19
N ALA A 282 5.27 29.06 8.26
CA ALA A 282 5.90 29.75 7.14
C ALA A 282 4.85 30.45 6.25
N LYS A 283 3.67 29.83 6.05
CA LYS A 283 2.54 30.42 5.31
C LYS A 283 1.99 31.66 6.01
N VAL A 284 1.83 31.67 7.34
CA VAL A 284 1.44 32.86 8.11
C VAL A 284 2.46 33.97 7.94
N ASN A 285 3.75 33.65 8.01
CA ASN A 285 4.83 34.59 7.81
C ASN A 285 4.87 35.14 6.38
N MET A 286 4.61 34.30 5.37
CA MET A 286 4.48 34.71 3.98
C MET A 286 3.30 35.69 3.78
N SER A 287 2.12 35.38 4.35
CA SER A 287 0.95 36.26 4.28
C SER A 287 1.21 37.62 4.92
N LYS A 288 1.98 37.67 6.01
CA LYS A 288 2.44 38.95 6.61
C LYS A 288 3.41 39.70 5.70
N LYS A 289 4.24 39.02 4.92
CA LYS A 289 5.16 39.65 3.96
C LYS A 289 4.44 40.21 2.72
N GLU A 290 3.20 39.81 2.44
CA GLU A 290 2.40 40.34 1.33
C GLU A 290 1.94 41.81 1.58
N TYR A 291 2.14 42.39 2.76
CA TYR A 291 2.04 43.83 3.01
C TYR A 291 3.16 44.64 2.37
N PHE A 292 4.27 44.01 1.98
CA PHE A 292 5.41 44.66 1.37
C PHE A 292 5.36 44.47 -0.15
N PRO A 293 5.61 45.56 -0.94
CA PRO A 293 5.55 45.53 -2.39
C PRO A 293 6.72 44.78 -3.00
N ASP A 294 6.46 44.10 -4.11
CA ASP A 294 7.48 43.57 -5.00
C ASP A 294 7.93 44.67 -5.97
N VAL A 295 9.19 44.61 -6.45
CA VAL A 295 9.78 45.57 -7.36
C VAL A 295 10.04 44.88 -8.70
N THR A 296 9.56 45.49 -9.79
CA THR A 296 9.84 45.04 -11.14
C THR A 296 10.74 46.06 -11.82
N LEU A 297 11.91 45.67 -12.29
CA LEU A 297 12.80 46.49 -13.09
C LEU A 297 12.55 46.20 -14.56
N ASN A 298 12.35 47.25 -15.37
CA ASN A 298 12.17 47.14 -16.80
C ASN A 298 13.28 47.95 -17.52
N ALA A 299 13.93 47.33 -18.48
CA ALA A 299 14.94 47.96 -19.35
C ALA A 299 14.50 47.73 -20.79
N GLY A 300 14.44 48.78 -21.60
CA GLY A 300 13.99 48.67 -22.97
C GLY A 300 14.53 49.71 -23.92
N THR A 301 14.28 49.46 -25.18
CA THR A 301 14.58 50.42 -26.26
C THR A 301 13.38 50.49 -27.21
N ASP A 302 13.08 51.74 -27.59
CA ASP A 302 12.09 52.03 -28.60
C ASP A 302 12.88 52.43 -29.88
N GLN A 303 12.84 51.57 -30.89
CA GLN A 303 13.47 51.83 -32.17
C GLN A 303 12.50 52.56 -33.07
N ARG A 304 12.92 53.76 -33.50
CA ARG A 304 12.19 54.63 -34.41
C ARG A 304 12.89 54.62 -35.77
N GLY A 305 12.17 54.64 -36.83
CA GLY A 305 12.74 54.72 -38.17
C GLY A 305 13.00 56.16 -38.65
N GLY A 306 13.59 56.35 -39.84
CA GLY A 306 13.88 57.65 -40.45
C GLY A 306 14.90 58.43 -39.64
N ASP A 307 14.69 59.73 -39.53
CA ASP A 307 15.59 60.69 -38.83
C ASP A 307 15.34 60.72 -37.30
N TYR A 308 14.48 59.90 -36.79
CA TYR A 308 14.14 59.91 -35.36
C TYR A 308 15.14 59.11 -34.53
N THR A 309 15.60 59.69 -33.42
CA THR A 309 16.55 59.08 -32.50
C THR A 309 15.90 57.98 -31.71
N ASN A 310 16.53 56.78 -31.55
CA ASN A 310 16.10 55.69 -30.68
C ASN A 310 16.06 56.15 -29.22
N MET A 311 15.08 55.65 -28.48
CA MET A 311 14.93 55.94 -27.05
C MET A 311 15.28 54.71 -26.21
N TYR A 312 15.97 54.96 -25.10
CA TYR A 312 16.25 53.96 -24.09
C TYR A 312 15.44 54.29 -22.83
N LYS A 313 14.86 53.28 -22.21
CA LYS A 313 14.10 53.45 -20.98
C LYS A 313 14.58 52.46 -19.91
N LEU A 314 14.68 52.98 -18.68
CA LEU A 314 14.88 52.17 -17.48
C LEU A 314 13.81 52.61 -16.46
N THR A 315 12.97 51.69 -16.06
CA THR A 315 11.89 51.99 -15.11
C THR A 315 11.82 50.99 -14.01
N ALA A 316 11.38 51.41 -12.81
CA ALA A 316 11.05 50.54 -11.70
C ALA A 316 9.56 50.66 -11.42
N SER A 317 8.86 49.51 -11.41
CA SER A 317 7.45 49.44 -11.09
C SER A 317 7.29 48.81 -9.71
N ILE A 318 6.41 49.37 -8.88
CA ILE A 318 6.17 48.90 -7.52
C ILE A 318 4.67 48.66 -7.36
N ASN A 319 4.28 47.47 -6.92
CA ASN A 319 2.88 47.15 -6.68
C ASN A 319 2.49 47.52 -5.23
N LEU A 320 1.80 48.63 -5.04
CA LEU A 320 1.42 49.16 -3.74
C LEU A 320 0.19 48.40 -3.16
N PRO A 321 0.24 47.78 -1.97
CA PRO A 321 -0.86 47.05 -1.37
C PRO A 321 -1.85 47.98 -0.64
N VAL A 322 -2.54 48.86 -1.39
CA VAL A 322 -3.47 49.88 -0.82
C VAL A 322 -4.75 49.27 -0.26
N PHE A 323 -5.15 48.12 -0.73
CA PHE A 323 -6.37 47.41 -0.29
C PHE A 323 -6.06 46.38 0.83
N PHE A 324 -5.16 46.70 1.73
CA PHE A 324 -4.66 45.75 2.74
C PHE A 324 -5.77 45.23 3.68
N SER A 325 -6.78 46.04 4.01
CA SER A 325 -7.88 45.67 4.90
C SER A 325 -8.82 44.61 4.30
N THR A 326 -8.93 44.57 2.97
CA THR A 326 -9.81 43.63 2.28
C THR A 326 -9.05 42.46 1.62
N ARG A 327 -7.73 42.52 1.51
CA ARG A 327 -6.92 41.49 0.85
C ARG A 327 -5.89 40.88 1.80
N GLN A 328 -4.93 41.66 2.31
CA GLN A 328 -3.81 41.14 3.09
C GLN A 328 -4.25 40.73 4.52
N GLU A 329 -5.07 41.53 5.19
CA GLU A 329 -5.54 41.22 6.53
C GLU A 329 -6.40 39.94 6.59
N PRO A 330 -7.40 39.72 5.69
CA PRO A 330 -8.09 38.44 5.62
C PRO A 330 -7.18 37.27 5.27
N ALA A 331 -6.16 37.45 4.38
CA ALA A 331 -5.20 36.40 4.05
C ALA A 331 -4.34 35.97 5.25
N VAL A 332 -3.96 36.91 6.12
CA VAL A 332 -3.27 36.56 7.37
C VAL A 332 -4.19 35.81 8.32
N LYS A 333 -5.46 36.23 8.48
CA LYS A 333 -6.45 35.52 9.32
C LYS A 333 -6.75 34.12 8.80
N GLU A 334 -6.86 33.96 7.49
CA GLU A 334 -6.99 32.65 6.83
C GLU A 334 -5.81 31.74 7.16
N ALA A 335 -4.57 32.23 6.95
CA ALA A 335 -3.36 31.44 7.24
C ALA A 335 -3.24 31.08 8.73
N GLN A 336 -3.67 31.96 9.64
CA GLN A 336 -3.73 31.69 11.08
C GLN A 336 -4.77 30.61 11.43
N ALA A 337 -5.93 30.63 10.78
CA ALA A 337 -6.97 29.60 10.94
C ALA A 337 -6.46 28.23 10.44
N GLN A 338 -5.79 28.18 9.29
CA GLN A 338 -5.16 26.98 8.75
C GLN A 338 -4.07 26.43 9.67
N LEU A 339 -3.26 27.31 10.28
CA LEU A 339 -2.29 26.87 11.28
C LEU A 339 -2.95 26.23 12.50
N LEU A 340 -4.04 26.83 12.99
CA LEU A 340 -4.80 26.28 14.12
C LEU A 340 -5.44 24.94 13.75
N GLU A 341 -6.02 24.82 12.55
CA GLU A 341 -6.53 23.57 12.00
C GLU A 341 -5.46 22.46 12.04
N THR A 342 -4.27 22.73 11.47
CA THR A 342 -3.16 21.75 11.45
C THR A 342 -2.70 21.34 12.85
N LYS A 343 -2.72 22.26 13.84
CA LYS A 343 -2.42 21.93 15.24
C LYS A 343 -3.46 21.01 15.86
N HIS A 344 -4.74 21.25 15.61
CA HIS A 344 -5.82 20.36 16.05
C HIS A 344 -5.76 18.99 15.38
N GLU A 345 -5.38 18.92 14.10
CA GLU A 345 -5.15 17.67 13.41
C GLU A 345 -4.00 16.85 14.00
N LEU A 346 -2.91 17.50 14.45
CA LEU A 346 -1.83 16.83 15.17
C LEU A 346 -2.34 16.18 16.46
N GLU A 347 -3.09 16.93 17.27
CA GLU A 347 -3.64 16.39 18.53
C GLU A 347 -4.65 15.27 18.26
N ALA A 348 -5.51 15.40 17.25
CA ALA A 348 -6.41 14.33 16.82
C ALA A 348 -5.64 13.07 16.38
N THR A 349 -4.53 13.23 15.65
CA THR A 349 -3.66 12.11 15.22
C THR A 349 -3.04 11.42 16.44
N LYS A 350 -2.54 12.15 17.44
CA LYS A 350 -2.00 11.58 18.67
C LYS A 350 -3.04 10.78 19.44
N LEU A 351 -4.26 11.32 19.57
CA LEU A 351 -5.37 10.63 20.23
C LEU A 351 -5.76 9.35 19.47
N MET A 352 -5.84 9.40 18.15
CA MET A 352 -6.15 8.24 17.31
C MET A 352 -5.09 7.14 17.49
N ILE A 353 -3.79 7.48 17.44
CA ILE A 353 -2.69 6.53 17.64
C ILE A 353 -2.76 5.92 19.04
N SER A 354 -2.97 6.73 20.09
CA SER A 354 -3.09 6.26 21.47
C SER A 354 -4.28 5.30 21.63
N SER A 355 -5.44 5.61 21.03
CA SER A 355 -6.63 4.75 21.03
C SER A 355 -6.36 3.44 20.30
N SER A 356 -5.75 3.48 19.12
CA SER A 356 -5.42 2.28 18.34
C SER A 356 -4.42 1.36 19.06
N ILE A 357 -3.40 1.93 19.69
CA ILE A 357 -2.45 1.14 20.52
C ILE A 357 -3.17 0.50 21.70
N ARG A 358 -4.03 1.23 22.42
CA ARG A 358 -4.81 0.71 23.55
C ARG A 358 -5.71 -0.45 23.13
N GLU A 359 -6.41 -0.30 22.01
CA GLU A 359 -7.28 -1.33 21.45
C GLU A 359 -6.49 -2.60 21.11
N ASN A 360 -5.41 -2.46 20.33
CA ASN A 360 -4.60 -3.61 19.90
C ASN A 360 -3.85 -4.27 21.09
N PHE A 361 -3.41 -3.47 22.07
CA PHE A 361 -2.83 -4.01 23.33
C PHE A 361 -3.85 -4.86 24.10
N ALA A 362 -5.07 -4.37 24.27
CA ALA A 362 -6.13 -5.11 24.94
C ALA A 362 -6.50 -6.39 24.17
N MET A 363 -6.55 -6.29 22.82
CA MET A 363 -6.79 -7.45 21.94
C MET A 363 -5.68 -8.49 22.08
N ALA A 364 -4.41 -8.11 22.03
CA ALA A 364 -3.28 -9.01 22.18
C ALA A 364 -3.27 -9.69 23.56
N ALA A 365 -3.53 -8.93 24.64
CA ALA A 365 -3.60 -9.46 26.00
C ALA A 365 -4.80 -10.41 26.21
N SER A 366 -5.95 -10.09 25.63
CA SER A 366 -7.14 -10.97 25.66
C SER A 366 -6.89 -12.26 24.90
N ALA A 367 -6.37 -12.16 23.67
CA ALA A 367 -6.05 -13.30 22.84
C ALA A 367 -5.06 -14.25 23.53
N GLN A 368 -4.04 -13.72 24.21
CA GLN A 368 -3.10 -14.54 24.98
C GLN A 368 -3.76 -15.31 26.12
N ARG A 369 -4.66 -14.67 26.87
CA ARG A 369 -5.41 -15.37 27.95
C ARG A 369 -6.34 -16.44 27.39
N LEU A 370 -7.03 -16.16 26.27
CA LEU A 370 -7.90 -17.12 25.60
C LEU A 370 -7.10 -18.30 25.03
N MET A 371 -5.94 -18.07 24.42
CA MET A 371 -5.04 -19.14 23.97
C MET A 371 -4.64 -20.04 25.13
N ALA A 372 -4.28 -19.48 26.28
CA ALA A 372 -3.94 -20.26 27.47
C ALA A 372 -5.14 -21.08 27.97
N LEU A 373 -6.34 -20.52 27.95
CA LEU A 373 -7.59 -21.23 28.35
C LEU A 373 -7.89 -22.38 27.38
N TYR A 374 -7.82 -22.17 26.08
CA TYR A 374 -8.04 -23.22 25.09
C TYR A 374 -7.00 -24.32 25.23
N ARG A 375 -5.71 -23.98 25.26
CA ARG A 375 -4.61 -24.95 25.29
C ARG A 375 -4.58 -25.79 26.58
N ASN A 376 -4.79 -25.13 27.74
CA ASN A 376 -4.55 -25.77 29.04
C ASN A 376 -5.83 -26.37 29.67
N ALA A 377 -7.02 -25.96 29.21
CA ALA A 377 -8.26 -26.41 29.79
C ALA A 377 -9.28 -26.96 28.78
N LEU A 378 -9.75 -26.14 27.83
CA LEU A 378 -10.88 -26.48 26.98
C LEU A 378 -10.57 -27.63 26.03
N ILE A 379 -9.47 -27.59 25.29
CA ILE A 379 -9.07 -28.65 24.35
C ILE A 379 -8.84 -29.97 25.07
N PRO A 380 -8.04 -30.08 26.16
CA PRO A 380 -7.86 -31.34 26.88
C PRO A 380 -9.17 -31.90 27.46
N LYS A 381 -10.04 -31.04 28.00
CA LYS A 381 -11.32 -31.46 28.54
C LYS A 381 -12.31 -31.92 27.48
N SER A 382 -12.37 -31.22 26.34
CA SER A 382 -13.22 -31.65 25.22
C SER A 382 -12.71 -32.93 24.58
N THR A 383 -11.41 -33.19 24.56
CA THR A 383 -10.84 -34.46 24.10
C THR A 383 -11.32 -35.62 25.01
N GLN A 384 -11.19 -35.45 26.34
CA GLN A 384 -11.67 -36.43 27.31
C GLN A 384 -13.18 -36.65 27.20
N ASP A 385 -13.97 -35.59 27.04
CA ASP A 385 -15.43 -35.65 26.88
C ASP A 385 -15.85 -36.39 25.60
N TYR A 386 -15.17 -36.11 24.48
CA TYR A 386 -15.37 -36.81 23.22
C TYR A 386 -15.05 -38.32 23.34
N GLU A 387 -13.88 -38.67 23.92
CA GLU A 387 -13.48 -40.08 24.13
C GLU A 387 -14.44 -40.83 25.02
N ALA A 388 -14.95 -40.20 26.09
CA ALA A 388 -15.95 -40.76 26.97
C ALA A 388 -17.30 -40.99 26.25
N ALA A 389 -17.74 -39.99 25.45
CA ALA A 389 -18.96 -40.10 24.65
C ALA A 389 -18.85 -41.19 23.58
N LEU A 390 -17.70 -41.32 22.90
CA LEU A 390 -17.44 -42.36 21.92
C LEU A 390 -17.49 -43.76 22.56
N THR A 391 -16.89 -43.93 23.74
CA THR A 391 -16.92 -45.18 24.52
C THR A 391 -18.34 -45.51 24.95
N ALA A 392 -19.11 -44.53 25.44
CA ALA A 392 -20.51 -44.71 25.81
C ALA A 392 -21.40 -45.11 24.62
N TYR A 393 -21.15 -44.50 23.44
CA TYR A 393 -21.84 -44.87 22.20
C TYR A 393 -21.53 -46.30 21.77
N SER A 394 -20.27 -46.71 21.79
CA SER A 394 -19.88 -48.10 21.46
C SER A 394 -20.55 -49.14 22.36
N ASN A 395 -20.79 -48.82 23.63
CA ASN A 395 -21.47 -49.66 24.61
C ASN A 395 -23.00 -49.51 24.60
N GLY A 396 -23.59 -48.74 23.68
CA GLY A 396 -25.04 -48.52 23.60
C GLY A 396 -25.64 -47.65 24.70
N LYS A 397 -24.81 -46.88 25.44
CA LYS A 397 -25.21 -46.01 26.55
C LYS A 397 -25.38 -44.54 26.17
N ALA A 398 -25.00 -44.19 24.95
CA ALA A 398 -25.16 -42.83 24.37
C ALA A 398 -25.68 -42.96 22.93
N ASP A 399 -26.25 -41.88 22.42
CA ASP A 399 -26.65 -41.73 21.01
C ASP A 399 -25.53 -41.11 20.15
N ALA A 400 -25.65 -41.21 18.83
CA ALA A 400 -24.71 -40.66 17.89
C ALA A 400 -24.67 -39.14 17.97
N LEU A 401 -25.78 -38.45 18.24
CA LEU A 401 -25.88 -37.01 18.40
C LEU A 401 -24.95 -36.49 19.48
N THR A 402 -24.87 -37.17 20.59
CA THR A 402 -23.97 -36.84 21.71
C THR A 402 -22.51 -36.84 21.23
N VAL A 403 -22.06 -37.92 20.57
CA VAL A 403 -20.67 -38.02 20.08
C VAL A 403 -20.34 -36.93 19.06
N VAL A 404 -21.24 -36.72 18.08
CA VAL A 404 -21.08 -35.65 17.07
C VAL A 404 -20.95 -34.28 17.72
N THR A 405 -21.81 -33.98 18.69
CA THR A 405 -21.79 -32.69 19.37
C THR A 405 -20.47 -32.46 20.12
N ARG A 406 -19.93 -33.49 20.80
CA ARG A 406 -18.65 -33.41 21.51
C ARG A 406 -17.48 -33.25 20.54
N LEU A 407 -17.50 -33.99 19.43
CA LEU A 407 -16.46 -33.84 18.37
C LEU A 407 -16.48 -32.45 17.74
N LYS A 408 -17.65 -31.91 17.45
CA LYS A 408 -17.79 -30.53 16.92
C LYS A 408 -17.23 -29.49 17.89
N ALA A 409 -17.53 -29.61 19.19
CA ALA A 409 -17.01 -28.73 20.23
C ALA A 409 -15.46 -28.78 20.30
N LEU A 410 -14.87 -29.97 20.20
CA LEU A 410 -13.42 -30.14 20.18
C LEU A 410 -12.80 -29.44 18.97
N ILE A 411 -13.33 -29.68 17.78
CA ILE A 411 -12.87 -29.03 16.55
C ILE A 411 -12.96 -27.49 16.65
N GLU A 412 -14.07 -27.01 17.19
CA GLU A 412 -14.30 -25.59 17.38
C GLU A 412 -13.25 -24.96 18.30
N TYR A 413 -12.92 -25.58 19.43
CA TYR A 413 -11.92 -25.09 20.37
C TYR A 413 -10.49 -25.12 19.77
N GLU A 414 -10.15 -26.15 18.97
CA GLU A 414 -8.87 -26.18 18.23
C GLU A 414 -8.77 -25.05 17.22
N VAL A 415 -9.81 -24.79 16.44
CA VAL A 415 -9.87 -23.69 15.47
C VAL A 415 -9.81 -22.32 16.18
N LEU A 416 -10.55 -22.15 17.28
CA LEU A 416 -10.56 -20.93 18.08
C LEU A 416 -9.19 -20.63 18.71
N TYR A 417 -8.42 -21.65 19.12
CA TYR A 417 -7.05 -21.47 19.58
C TYR A 417 -6.18 -20.79 18.50
N TRP A 418 -6.20 -21.30 17.28
CA TRP A 418 -5.40 -20.75 16.17
C TRP A 418 -5.93 -19.40 15.67
N ASN A 419 -7.23 -19.17 15.79
CA ASN A 419 -7.82 -17.86 15.54
C ASN A 419 -7.27 -16.83 16.54
N GLN A 420 -7.25 -17.13 17.85
CA GLN A 420 -6.68 -16.23 18.84
C GLN A 420 -5.18 -16.02 18.64
N PHE A 421 -4.45 -17.04 18.20
CA PHE A 421 -3.05 -16.88 17.81
C PHE A 421 -2.90 -15.85 16.68
N SER A 422 -3.68 -16.00 15.59
CA SER A 422 -3.65 -15.05 14.46
C SER A 422 -4.03 -13.64 14.92
N GLU A 423 -5.11 -13.47 15.68
CA GLU A 423 -5.55 -12.15 16.18
C GLU A 423 -4.49 -11.47 17.06
N ARG A 424 -3.82 -12.24 17.92
CA ARG A 424 -2.72 -11.73 18.74
C ARG A 424 -1.57 -11.22 17.88
N GLN A 425 -1.13 -11.98 16.88
CA GLN A 425 -0.03 -11.60 16.00
C GLN A 425 -0.38 -10.37 15.16
N LYS A 426 -1.61 -10.30 14.64
CA LYS A 426 -2.12 -9.11 13.92
C LYS A 426 -2.14 -7.87 14.80
N ALA A 427 -2.59 -7.99 16.04
CA ALA A 427 -2.60 -6.88 16.98
C ALA A 427 -1.17 -6.37 17.28
N ILE A 428 -0.19 -7.27 17.44
CA ILE A 428 1.22 -6.90 17.62
C ILE A 428 1.77 -6.20 16.37
N ALA A 429 1.46 -6.70 15.17
CA ALA A 429 1.88 -6.08 13.91
C ALA A 429 1.31 -4.65 13.76
N ARG A 430 0.06 -4.42 14.16
CA ARG A 430 -0.57 -3.09 14.16
C ARG A 430 0.11 -2.13 15.17
N ILE A 431 0.46 -2.60 16.35
CA ILE A 431 1.22 -1.81 17.32
C ILE A 431 2.59 -1.44 16.73
N GLY A 432 3.28 -2.41 16.12
CA GLY A 432 4.58 -2.21 15.47
C GLY A 432 4.57 -1.15 14.39
N ALA A 433 3.46 -0.98 13.66
CA ALA A 433 3.33 0.08 12.66
C ALA A 433 3.47 1.49 13.27
N TYR A 434 3.02 1.71 14.50
CA TYR A 434 3.13 2.99 15.19
C TYR A 434 4.45 3.14 15.97
N THR A 435 4.94 2.08 16.61
CA THR A 435 6.14 2.14 17.46
C THR A 435 7.45 1.99 16.68
N GLY A 436 7.37 1.41 15.48
CA GLY A 436 8.53 1.09 14.64
C GLY A 436 9.21 -0.22 14.99
N ASP A 437 8.66 -0.97 15.94
CA ASP A 437 9.12 -2.31 16.25
C ASP A 437 8.40 -3.28 15.29
N LEU A 438 9.04 -3.55 14.19
CA LEU A 438 8.59 -4.59 13.29
C LEU A 438 8.75 -5.92 14.01
N ALA A 439 7.71 -6.74 14.02
CA ALA A 439 7.78 -8.10 14.59
C ALA A 439 8.98 -8.84 13.98
N GLN A 440 10.03 -8.99 14.80
CA GLN A 440 11.19 -9.82 14.50
C GLN A 440 10.87 -11.26 14.82
#